data_fd5c4d4d2d5025f4f05c72a2550ddbee
#
_entry.id   fd5c4d4d2d5025f4f05c72a2550ddbee
#
_cell.length_a   1.000
_cell.length_b   1.000
_cell.length_c   1.000
_cell.angle_alpha   90.00
_cell.angle_beta   90.00
_cell.angle_gamma   90.00
#
_symmetry.space_group_name_H-M   'P 1'
#
loop_
_entity.id
_entity.type
_entity.pdbx_description
1 polymer ?
#
loop_
_entity_poly.entity_id
_entity_poly.type
_entity_poly.pdbx_seq_one_letter_code
_entity_poly.pdbx_strand_id
1 'polypeptide(L)'
;MKSYKGVKPDIQELLSYRYQARALKLFANQRVNTTNAGNNISKAKGRGMDFDEVRHYQAGDDIRLMHWALTARLGKPYTKVYHEERERSLYFILDQNTTMNFGTKECFKSVKAANILALLGFGALDAHDKVGGIIFDDKGYNYYAAKQDKSALVKMFNFVAGDSKQYQLASDKKLADAIKFLYAKIRSNSVVIVISDFSSFDEQAKQYLKLLSAKNAVINIFSYDPIEKELPALDTFYFSDGKRRIALDSASKQQSGIYKNLYQNRYTAIKDFSRKNKTGFIEVATNDDLIKTINYGIASYAN
;
A
#
# COMPACT_ATOMS: atom_id res chain seq x y z
N MET A 1 -8.43 -28.80 14.31
CA MET A 1 -7.54 -27.70 14.74
C MET A 1 -8.41 -26.51 15.14
N LYS A 2 -8.29 -26.01 16.37
CA LYS A 2 -9.01 -24.78 16.76
C LYS A 2 -8.45 -23.64 15.92
N SER A 3 -9.29 -23.05 15.08
CA SER A 3 -8.96 -21.83 14.34
C SER A 3 -8.75 -20.70 15.35
N TYR A 4 -7.53 -20.23 15.49
CA TYR A 4 -7.22 -19.03 16.27
C TYR A 4 -7.56 -17.81 15.42
N LYS A 5 -8.86 -17.53 15.24
CA LYS A 5 -9.32 -16.31 14.57
C LYS A 5 -8.63 -15.09 15.19
N GLY A 6 -8.07 -14.24 14.34
CA GLY A 6 -7.42 -13.01 14.76
C GLY A 6 -5.93 -13.14 15.13
N VAL A 7 -5.37 -14.34 15.29
CA VAL A 7 -3.93 -14.53 15.61
C VAL A 7 -3.09 -14.81 14.38
N LYS A 8 -3.66 -15.51 13.39
CA LYS A 8 -3.02 -15.78 12.10
C LYS A 8 -3.97 -15.43 10.96
N PRO A 9 -3.45 -14.91 9.84
CA PRO A 9 -4.26 -14.73 8.64
C PRO A 9 -4.83 -16.08 8.18
N ASP A 10 -6.10 -16.09 7.81
CA ASP A 10 -6.78 -17.25 7.24
C ASP A 10 -6.95 -17.02 5.73
N ILE A 11 -6.54 -18.00 4.91
CA ILE A 11 -6.57 -17.88 3.44
C ILE A 11 -8.02 -17.73 2.93
N GLN A 12 -8.98 -18.42 3.53
CA GLN A 12 -10.38 -18.32 3.12
C GLN A 12 -10.94 -16.93 3.42
N GLU A 13 -10.58 -16.37 4.58
CA GLU A 13 -10.94 -15.01 4.94
C GLU A 13 -10.31 -14.01 3.96
N LEU A 14 -9.00 -14.13 3.66
CA LEU A 14 -8.32 -13.27 2.69
C LEU A 14 -8.95 -13.33 1.30
N LEU A 15 -9.32 -14.52 0.83
CA LEU A 15 -10.01 -14.69 -0.46
C LEU A 15 -11.41 -14.06 -0.46
N SER A 16 -12.10 -14.01 0.68
CA SER A 16 -13.43 -13.41 0.80
C SER A 16 -13.43 -11.89 0.57
N TYR A 17 -12.30 -11.21 0.82
CA TYR A 17 -12.15 -9.77 0.56
C TYR A 17 -12.36 -9.38 -0.90
N ARG A 18 -12.32 -10.32 -1.83
CA ARG A 18 -12.65 -10.08 -3.25
C ARG A 18 -14.05 -9.47 -3.42
N TYR A 19 -15.02 -9.91 -2.63
CA TYR A 19 -16.38 -9.37 -2.71
C TYR A 19 -16.48 -7.98 -2.08
N GLN A 20 -15.71 -7.74 -1.02
CA GLN A 20 -15.69 -6.47 -0.31
C GLN A 20 -14.90 -5.38 -1.06
N ALA A 21 -13.90 -5.78 -1.84
CA ALA A 21 -13.07 -4.88 -2.63
C ALA A 21 -13.87 -4.03 -3.63
N ARG A 22 -15.01 -4.54 -4.11
CA ARG A 22 -15.93 -3.80 -4.99
C ARG A 22 -16.55 -2.56 -4.34
N ALA A 23 -16.59 -2.51 -3.00
CA ALA A 23 -17.07 -1.33 -2.25
C ALA A 23 -15.99 -0.24 -2.10
N LEU A 24 -14.76 -0.50 -2.53
CA LEU A 24 -13.70 0.49 -2.53
C LEU A 24 -13.91 1.47 -3.70
N LYS A 25 -14.10 2.74 -3.37
CA LYS A 25 -14.18 3.82 -4.37
C LYS A 25 -12.82 4.21 -4.96
N LEU A 26 -11.74 3.62 -4.50
CA LEU A 26 -10.35 3.92 -4.77
C LEU A 26 -9.98 3.88 -6.23
N PHE A 27 -10.47 2.87 -6.91
CA PHE A 27 -10.11 2.56 -8.29
C PHE A 27 -11.17 3.06 -9.29
N ALA A 28 -12.38 3.40 -8.80
CA ALA A 28 -13.49 3.82 -9.65
C ALA A 28 -13.32 5.22 -10.26
N ASN A 29 -12.56 6.14 -9.63
CA ASN A 29 -12.48 7.55 -10.05
C ASN A 29 -11.05 8.12 -10.18
N GLN A 30 -10.00 7.35 -9.94
CA GLN A 30 -8.64 7.85 -10.17
C GLN A 30 -8.17 7.54 -11.60
N ARG A 31 -8.78 8.16 -12.60
CA ARG A 31 -7.98 8.80 -13.63
C ARG A 31 -7.15 9.85 -12.89
N VAL A 32 -6.05 9.43 -12.28
CA VAL A 32 -5.12 10.37 -11.66
C VAL A 32 -4.64 11.26 -12.79
N ASN A 33 -5.15 12.48 -12.81
CA ASN A 33 -4.56 13.57 -13.55
C ASN A 33 -3.13 13.72 -13.03
N THR A 34 -2.20 12.98 -13.62
CA THR A 34 -0.77 13.27 -13.52
C THR A 34 -0.50 14.55 -14.31
N THR A 35 -1.03 15.67 -13.80
CA THR A 35 -0.82 17.02 -14.32
C THR A 35 0.61 17.50 -14.10
N ASN A 36 1.56 16.65 -13.73
CA ASN A 36 2.98 16.98 -13.64
C ASN A 36 3.88 16.27 -14.68
N ALA A 37 3.30 15.67 -15.71
CA ALA A 37 4.08 15.30 -16.88
C ALA A 37 3.96 16.47 -17.87
N GLY A 38 5.02 17.29 -17.90
CA GLY A 38 5.16 18.31 -18.93
C GLY A 38 4.88 17.74 -20.32
N ASN A 39 4.40 18.58 -21.18
CA ASN A 39 3.99 18.47 -22.57
C ASN A 39 4.95 17.64 -23.49
N ASN A 40 5.21 16.40 -23.16
CA ASN A 40 5.92 15.45 -24.01
C ASN A 40 4.93 14.42 -24.54
N ILE A 41 4.27 14.78 -25.63
CA ILE A 41 3.58 13.85 -26.52
C ILE A 41 4.61 12.82 -26.95
N SER A 42 4.54 11.62 -26.41
CA SER A 42 5.40 10.50 -26.78
C SER A 42 5.17 10.17 -28.26
N LYS A 43 6.20 10.32 -29.09
CA LYS A 43 6.21 9.97 -30.52
C LYS A 43 6.28 8.45 -30.76
N ALA A 44 6.02 7.61 -29.78
CA ALA A 44 6.15 6.17 -29.90
C ALA A 44 4.81 5.53 -30.26
N LYS A 45 4.69 5.00 -31.48
CA LYS A 45 3.67 4.01 -31.87
C LYS A 45 3.95 2.71 -31.09
N GLY A 46 3.08 2.35 -30.13
CA GLY A 46 3.14 1.10 -29.39
C GLY A 46 1.75 0.55 -29.10
N ARG A 47 1.61 -0.77 -28.98
CA ARG A 47 0.40 -1.48 -28.51
C ARG A 47 -0.07 -0.87 -27.19
N GLY A 48 -1.36 -0.51 -27.11
CA GLY A 48 -2.01 -0.02 -25.89
C GLY A 48 -2.42 1.47 -25.95
N MET A 49 -2.83 1.95 -27.12
CA MET A 49 -3.49 3.24 -27.25
C MET A 49 -4.97 3.02 -27.54
N ASP A 50 -5.84 3.29 -26.55
CA ASP A 50 -7.27 3.30 -26.76
C ASP A 50 -7.72 4.66 -27.29
N PHE A 51 -8.68 4.60 -28.24
CA PHE A 51 -9.34 5.78 -28.75
C PHE A 51 -10.19 6.40 -27.65
N ASP A 52 -9.90 7.68 -27.33
CA ASP A 52 -10.65 8.40 -26.29
C ASP A 52 -11.73 9.31 -26.93
N GLU A 53 -11.27 10.30 -27.69
CA GLU A 53 -12.20 11.28 -28.26
C GLU A 53 -11.68 11.84 -29.58
N VAL A 54 -12.53 12.61 -30.27
CA VAL A 54 -12.16 13.42 -31.42
C VAL A 54 -12.26 14.89 -31.05
N ARG A 55 -11.18 15.64 -31.20
CA ARG A 55 -11.18 17.10 -31.00
C ARG A 55 -10.81 17.84 -32.28
N HIS A 56 -11.05 19.13 -32.27
CA HIS A 56 -10.56 19.99 -33.36
C HIS A 56 -9.03 19.92 -33.45
N TYR A 57 -8.53 19.81 -34.68
CA TYR A 57 -7.11 19.87 -34.97
C TYR A 57 -6.53 21.23 -34.56
N GLN A 58 -5.38 21.20 -33.90
CA GLN A 58 -4.61 22.38 -33.56
C GLN A 58 -3.25 22.33 -34.29
N ALA A 59 -2.74 23.51 -34.66
CA ALA A 59 -1.44 23.60 -35.32
C ALA A 59 -0.34 22.96 -34.44
N GLY A 60 0.32 21.89 -34.97
CA GLY A 60 1.30 21.09 -34.24
C GLY A 60 0.84 19.67 -33.92
N ASP A 61 -0.45 19.35 -34.11
CA ASP A 61 -0.94 17.98 -34.00
C ASP A 61 -0.39 17.10 -35.14
N ASP A 62 -0.18 15.81 -34.87
CA ASP A 62 0.26 14.83 -35.87
C ASP A 62 -0.85 14.57 -36.90
N ILE A 63 -0.62 14.94 -38.14
CA ILE A 63 -1.55 14.75 -39.28
C ILE A 63 -1.95 13.28 -39.47
N ARG A 64 -1.12 12.32 -39.02
CA ARG A 64 -1.42 10.88 -39.09
C ARG A 64 -2.57 10.48 -38.18
N LEU A 65 -2.86 11.27 -37.18
CA LEU A 65 -3.97 11.06 -36.23
C LEU A 65 -5.27 11.73 -36.69
N MET A 66 -5.27 12.39 -37.85
CA MET A 66 -6.43 13.08 -38.37
C MET A 66 -7.61 12.12 -38.63
N HIS A 67 -8.78 12.51 -38.18
CA HIS A 67 -10.01 11.75 -38.41
C HIS A 67 -10.62 12.14 -39.76
N TRP A 68 -10.07 11.61 -40.86
CA TRP A 68 -10.40 12.02 -42.22
C TRP A 68 -11.89 11.97 -42.54
N ALA A 69 -12.60 10.92 -42.09
CA ALA A 69 -14.03 10.76 -42.36
C ALA A 69 -14.87 11.89 -41.69
N LEU A 70 -14.54 12.28 -40.45
CA LEU A 70 -15.25 13.37 -39.76
C LEU A 70 -14.87 14.72 -40.33
N THR A 71 -13.58 14.91 -40.66
CA THR A 71 -13.06 16.12 -41.32
C THR A 71 -13.77 16.38 -42.66
N ALA A 72 -13.92 15.33 -43.48
CA ALA A 72 -14.62 15.43 -44.77
C ALA A 72 -16.12 15.73 -44.60
N ARG A 73 -16.75 15.18 -43.57
CA ARG A 73 -18.19 15.37 -43.31
C ARG A 73 -18.52 16.76 -42.76
N LEU A 74 -17.66 17.29 -41.90
CA LEU A 74 -17.95 18.55 -41.18
C LEU A 74 -17.19 19.76 -41.76
N GLY A 75 -16.30 19.57 -42.74
CA GLY A 75 -15.55 20.62 -43.38
C GLY A 75 -14.51 21.33 -42.47
N LYS A 76 -14.25 20.80 -41.30
CA LYS A 76 -13.27 21.30 -40.35
C LYS A 76 -12.32 20.16 -39.93
N PRO A 77 -11.01 20.45 -39.73
CA PRO A 77 -10.06 19.40 -39.39
C PRO A 77 -10.25 18.88 -37.98
N TYR A 78 -10.35 17.56 -37.81
CA TYR A 78 -10.46 16.85 -36.56
C TYR A 78 -9.31 15.87 -36.39
N THR A 79 -8.77 15.77 -35.17
CA THR A 79 -7.77 14.78 -34.79
C THR A 79 -8.30 13.78 -33.77
N LYS A 80 -7.87 12.52 -33.86
CA LYS A 80 -8.15 11.49 -32.88
C LYS A 80 -7.21 11.67 -31.69
N VAL A 81 -7.78 11.75 -30.50
CA VAL A 81 -7.02 11.73 -29.25
C VAL A 81 -6.98 10.28 -28.78
N TYR A 82 -5.80 9.81 -28.49
CA TYR A 82 -5.58 8.49 -27.91
C TYR A 82 -5.03 8.69 -26.52
N HIS A 83 -5.59 7.99 -25.55
CA HIS A 83 -4.99 7.82 -24.23
C HIS A 83 -4.13 6.56 -24.23
N GLU A 84 -2.90 6.69 -23.77
CA GLU A 84 -2.07 5.52 -23.49
C GLU A 84 -2.67 4.86 -22.23
N GLU A 85 -3.30 3.71 -22.41
CA GLU A 85 -3.72 2.86 -21.31
C GLU A 85 -2.47 2.35 -20.62
N ARG A 86 -1.95 3.13 -19.66
CA ARG A 86 -0.81 2.72 -18.84
C ARG A 86 -1.32 1.77 -17.78
N GLU A 87 -1.09 0.49 -18.01
CA GLU A 87 -1.21 -0.52 -16.96
C GLU A 87 -0.40 -0.06 -15.73
N ARG A 88 -1.10 0.36 -14.70
CA ARG A 88 -0.45 0.74 -13.46
C ARG A 88 -0.04 -0.51 -12.69
N SER A 89 1.05 -0.42 -11.96
CA SER A 89 1.49 -1.47 -11.07
C SER A 89 1.33 -1.00 -9.64
N LEU A 90 0.62 -1.80 -8.85
CA LEU A 90 0.48 -1.63 -7.41
C LEU A 90 1.42 -2.59 -6.71
N TYR A 91 2.29 -2.05 -5.86
CA TYR A 91 3.20 -2.82 -5.04
C TYR A 91 2.93 -2.64 -3.57
N PHE A 92 2.94 -3.74 -2.83
CA PHE A 92 2.86 -3.72 -1.39
C PHE A 92 4.25 -3.91 -0.76
N ILE A 93 4.51 -3.19 0.32
CA ILE A 93 5.58 -3.49 1.28
C ILE A 93 4.86 -3.86 2.57
N LEU A 94 4.81 -5.16 2.87
CA LEU A 94 4.05 -5.70 3.98
C LEU A 94 4.96 -6.16 5.10
N ASP A 95 4.80 -5.55 6.26
CA ASP A 95 5.51 -5.89 7.49
C ASP A 95 4.84 -7.06 8.21
N GLN A 96 5.61 -8.11 8.50
CA GLN A 96 5.21 -9.28 9.27
C GLN A 96 6.22 -9.58 10.39
N ASN A 97 6.95 -8.56 10.86
CA ASN A 97 7.86 -8.67 12.00
C ASN A 97 7.14 -9.09 13.28
N THR A 98 7.88 -9.54 14.26
CA THR A 98 7.36 -9.93 15.58
C THR A 98 6.55 -8.79 16.23
N THR A 99 6.92 -7.52 16.01
CA THR A 99 6.17 -6.36 16.53
C THR A 99 4.76 -6.25 15.95
N MET A 100 4.51 -6.81 14.76
CA MET A 100 3.20 -6.88 14.13
C MET A 100 2.32 -8.01 14.72
N ASN A 101 2.89 -8.98 15.45
CA ASN A 101 2.16 -10.05 16.12
C ASN A 101 1.63 -9.56 17.48
N PHE A 102 0.97 -8.42 17.47
CA PHE A 102 0.36 -7.80 18.62
C PHE A 102 -1.06 -7.33 18.32
N GLY A 103 -1.94 -7.52 19.27
CA GLY A 103 -3.33 -7.09 19.22
C GLY A 103 -4.08 -7.52 20.49
N THR A 104 -5.08 -6.77 20.93
CA THR A 104 -5.73 -6.98 22.22
C THR A 104 -7.17 -7.46 22.15
N LYS A 105 -7.90 -7.20 21.07
CA LYS A 105 -9.33 -7.51 20.99
C LYS A 105 -9.68 -8.40 19.80
N GLU A 106 -9.64 -7.86 18.59
CA GLU A 106 -10.16 -8.53 17.39
C GLU A 106 -9.12 -9.38 16.70
N CYS A 107 -7.96 -8.77 16.38
CA CYS A 107 -6.89 -9.46 15.66
C CYS A 107 -5.53 -8.80 15.93
N PHE A 108 -4.47 -9.52 15.55
CA PHE A 108 -3.12 -8.95 15.52
C PHE A 108 -2.96 -7.94 14.38
N LYS A 109 -2.03 -6.99 14.54
CA LYS A 109 -1.66 -6.04 13.48
C LYS A 109 -1.25 -6.76 12.19
N SER A 110 -0.54 -7.89 12.29
CA SER A 110 -0.13 -8.73 11.15
C SER A 110 -1.32 -9.29 10.37
N VAL A 111 -2.39 -9.70 11.06
CA VAL A 111 -3.65 -10.16 10.44
C VAL A 111 -4.37 -8.98 9.78
N LYS A 112 -4.49 -7.85 10.48
CA LYS A 112 -5.09 -6.64 9.92
C LYS A 112 -4.34 -6.17 8.67
N ALA A 113 -3.01 -6.21 8.68
CA ALA A 113 -2.17 -5.88 7.53
C ALA A 113 -2.39 -6.84 6.34
N ALA A 114 -2.55 -8.14 6.59
CA ALA A 114 -2.90 -9.11 5.56
C ALA A 114 -4.32 -8.86 4.99
N ASN A 115 -5.28 -8.46 5.82
CA ASN A 115 -6.62 -8.11 5.38
C ASN A 115 -6.62 -6.84 4.51
N ILE A 116 -5.79 -5.84 4.85
CA ILE A 116 -5.58 -4.65 4.01
C ILE A 116 -4.96 -5.03 2.66
N LEU A 117 -3.92 -5.88 2.67
CA LEU A 117 -3.32 -6.42 1.45
C LEU A 117 -4.37 -7.09 0.55
N ALA A 118 -5.25 -7.92 1.13
CA ALA A 118 -6.28 -8.63 0.39
C ALA A 118 -7.31 -7.65 -0.19
N LEU A 119 -7.82 -6.73 0.62
CA LEU A 119 -8.83 -5.76 0.22
C LEU A 119 -8.33 -4.86 -0.93
N LEU A 120 -7.15 -4.25 -0.76
CA LEU A 120 -6.57 -3.35 -1.76
C LEU A 120 -6.04 -4.10 -2.98
N GLY A 121 -5.47 -5.29 -2.78
CA GLY A 121 -4.97 -6.13 -3.87
C GLY A 121 -6.09 -6.60 -4.81
N PHE A 122 -7.23 -7.05 -4.28
CA PHE A 122 -8.37 -7.39 -5.13
C PHE A 122 -8.99 -6.16 -5.79
N GLY A 123 -9.08 -5.02 -5.08
CA GLY A 123 -9.55 -3.78 -5.68
C GLY A 123 -8.70 -3.32 -6.87
N ALA A 124 -7.39 -3.47 -6.79
CA ALA A 124 -6.47 -3.17 -7.89
C ALA A 124 -6.62 -4.14 -9.07
N LEU A 125 -6.77 -5.45 -8.80
CA LEU A 125 -7.01 -6.43 -9.85
C LEU A 125 -8.36 -6.20 -10.55
N ASP A 126 -9.40 -5.83 -9.83
CA ASP A 126 -10.71 -5.48 -10.41
C ASP A 126 -10.62 -4.20 -11.26
N ALA A 127 -9.67 -3.31 -10.98
CA ALA A 127 -9.33 -2.13 -11.79
C ALA A 127 -8.33 -2.42 -12.93
N HIS A 128 -8.02 -3.69 -13.20
CA HIS A 128 -7.05 -4.16 -14.20
C HIS A 128 -5.59 -3.74 -13.95
N ASP A 129 -5.26 -3.28 -12.74
CA ASP A 129 -3.88 -2.97 -12.35
C ASP A 129 -3.08 -4.27 -12.09
N LYS A 130 -1.76 -4.22 -12.28
CA LYS A 130 -0.85 -5.30 -11.90
C LYS A 130 -0.56 -5.21 -10.41
N VAL A 131 -0.61 -6.34 -9.71
CA VAL A 131 -0.39 -6.42 -8.25
C VAL A 131 0.83 -7.27 -7.95
N GLY A 132 1.73 -6.75 -7.12
CA GLY A 132 2.91 -7.42 -6.61
C GLY A 132 3.37 -6.82 -5.29
N GLY A 133 4.58 -7.17 -4.82
CA GLY A 133 5.08 -6.58 -3.59
C GLY A 133 6.25 -7.33 -2.95
N ILE A 134 6.57 -6.87 -1.76
CA ILE A 134 7.52 -7.48 -0.84
C ILE A 134 6.81 -7.74 0.48
N ILE A 135 7.01 -8.92 1.02
CA ILE A 135 6.66 -9.26 2.40
C ILE A 135 7.94 -9.54 3.14
N PHE A 136 8.12 -8.91 4.29
CA PHE A 136 9.30 -9.09 5.11
C PHE A 136 8.94 -9.38 6.56
N ASP A 137 9.79 -10.12 7.26
CA ASP A 137 9.71 -10.39 8.69
C ASP A 137 11.11 -10.40 9.33
N ASP A 138 11.23 -10.88 10.56
CA ASP A 138 12.50 -10.92 11.30
C ASP A 138 13.58 -11.82 10.68
N LYS A 139 13.25 -12.66 9.69
CA LYS A 139 14.15 -13.61 9.05
C LYS A 139 14.61 -13.18 7.67
N GLY A 140 13.82 -12.34 6.99
CA GLY A 140 14.15 -11.91 5.64
C GLY A 140 12.94 -11.39 4.88
N TYR A 141 13.03 -11.39 3.56
CA TYR A 141 11.95 -10.95 2.70
C TYR A 141 11.76 -11.80 1.45
N ASN A 142 10.54 -11.74 0.91
CA ASN A 142 10.17 -12.32 -0.37
C ASN A 142 9.58 -11.26 -1.29
N TYR A 143 10.04 -11.26 -2.53
CA TYR A 143 9.55 -10.40 -3.59
C TYR A 143 8.62 -11.15 -4.53
N TYR A 144 7.51 -10.52 -4.86
CA TYR A 144 6.50 -10.99 -5.80
C TYR A 144 6.36 -9.98 -6.92
N ALA A 145 6.78 -10.36 -8.14
CA ALA A 145 6.65 -9.51 -9.31
C ALA A 145 5.17 -9.18 -9.57
N ALA A 146 4.89 -7.93 -9.96
CA ALA A 146 3.52 -7.51 -10.24
C ALA A 146 2.95 -8.24 -11.46
N LYS A 147 1.74 -8.79 -11.29
CA LYS A 147 0.97 -9.51 -12.30
C LYS A 147 -0.46 -9.02 -12.33
N GLN A 148 -1.07 -9.06 -13.50
CA GLN A 148 -2.47 -8.70 -13.71
C GLN A 148 -3.44 -9.80 -13.24
N ASP A 149 -2.95 -11.02 -13.12
CA ASP A 149 -3.70 -12.13 -12.53
C ASP A 149 -3.50 -12.22 -11.00
N LYS A 150 -4.37 -12.98 -10.34
CA LYS A 150 -4.33 -13.19 -8.89
C LYS A 150 -3.14 -13.99 -8.37
N SER A 151 -2.26 -14.52 -9.25
CA SER A 151 -1.23 -15.49 -8.85
C SER A 151 -0.20 -14.90 -7.87
N ALA A 152 0.21 -13.64 -8.07
CA ALA A 152 1.11 -12.96 -7.14
C ALA A 152 0.45 -12.72 -5.78
N LEU A 153 -0.80 -12.25 -5.78
CA LEU A 153 -1.57 -11.99 -4.57
C LEU A 153 -1.81 -13.27 -3.75
N VAL A 154 -2.19 -14.36 -4.40
CA VAL A 154 -2.38 -15.68 -3.73
C VAL A 154 -1.07 -16.19 -3.14
N LYS A 155 0.08 -16.01 -3.82
CA LYS A 155 1.38 -16.38 -3.26
C LYS A 155 1.72 -15.56 -2.00
N MET A 156 1.37 -14.26 -1.99
CA MET A 156 1.50 -13.41 -0.81
C MET A 156 0.61 -13.90 0.34
N PHE A 157 -0.64 -14.31 0.06
CA PHE A 157 -1.53 -14.89 1.08
C PHE A 157 -0.98 -16.17 1.70
N ASN A 158 -0.48 -17.09 0.86
CA ASN A 158 0.15 -18.33 1.36
C ASN A 158 1.34 -18.05 2.26
N PHE A 159 2.13 -17.02 1.95
CA PHE A 159 3.25 -16.64 2.81
C PHE A 159 2.79 -16.09 4.16
N VAL A 160 1.82 -15.17 4.19
CA VAL A 160 1.34 -14.58 5.46
C VAL A 160 0.56 -15.58 6.32
N ALA A 161 -0.13 -16.54 5.71
CA ALA A 161 -0.79 -17.64 6.41
C ALA A 161 0.19 -18.68 6.99
N GLY A 162 1.46 -18.60 6.61
CA GLY A 162 2.52 -19.46 7.17
C GLY A 162 2.68 -20.83 6.52
N ASP A 163 2.00 -21.08 5.38
CA ASP A 163 1.99 -22.40 4.74
C ASP A 163 3.29 -22.75 3.99
N SER A 164 4.12 -21.75 3.68
CA SER A 164 5.43 -21.97 3.07
C SER A 164 6.36 -20.78 3.28
N LYS A 165 7.09 -20.76 4.39
CA LYS A 165 8.07 -19.69 4.66
C LYS A 165 9.44 -20.05 4.11
N GLN A 166 9.61 -19.95 2.80
CA GLN A 166 10.93 -19.92 2.18
C GLN A 166 11.28 -18.46 1.88
N TYR A 167 12.38 -17.97 2.48
CA TYR A 167 12.86 -16.61 2.26
C TYR A 167 13.80 -16.57 1.06
N GLN A 168 13.62 -15.58 0.20
CA GLN A 168 14.52 -15.36 -0.94
C GLN A 168 15.84 -14.74 -0.48
N LEU A 169 15.80 -13.89 0.53
CA LEU A 169 16.95 -13.20 1.08
C LEU A 169 16.82 -13.03 2.60
N ALA A 170 17.88 -13.35 3.33
CA ALA A 170 18.01 -13.00 4.74
C ALA A 170 18.35 -11.51 4.88
N SER A 171 17.82 -10.85 5.88
CA SER A 171 18.08 -9.43 6.13
C SER A 171 17.94 -9.07 7.60
N ASP A 172 18.91 -8.31 8.11
CA ASP A 172 18.89 -7.75 9.46
C ASP A 172 18.22 -6.36 9.50
N LYS A 173 18.11 -5.68 8.36
CA LYS A 173 17.61 -4.29 8.22
C LYS A 173 16.20 -4.20 7.62
N LYS A 174 15.43 -5.21 7.83
CA LYS A 174 13.96 -5.28 7.70
C LYS A 174 13.33 -4.31 6.68
N LEU A 175 12.72 -3.22 7.17
CA LEU A 175 11.98 -2.25 6.35
C LEU A 175 12.88 -1.52 5.35
N ALA A 176 14.07 -1.09 5.75
CA ALA A 176 15.00 -0.37 4.87
C ALA A 176 15.42 -1.21 3.66
N ASP A 177 15.74 -2.50 3.89
CA ASP A 177 16.14 -3.40 2.82
C ASP A 177 14.98 -3.76 1.89
N ALA A 178 13.78 -3.93 2.42
CA ALA A 178 12.58 -4.15 1.62
C ALA A 178 12.29 -2.95 0.69
N ILE A 179 12.36 -1.72 1.23
CA ILE A 179 12.17 -0.49 0.44
C ILE A 179 13.28 -0.35 -0.61
N LYS A 180 14.55 -0.53 -0.22
CA LYS A 180 15.71 -0.46 -1.12
C LYS A 180 15.59 -1.44 -2.27
N PHE A 181 15.24 -2.69 -1.98
CA PHE A 181 15.07 -3.72 -3.00
C PHE A 181 13.94 -3.37 -3.95
N LEU A 182 12.79 -2.94 -3.44
CA LEU A 182 11.67 -2.56 -4.28
C LEU A 182 12.02 -1.36 -5.16
N TYR A 183 12.69 -0.32 -4.61
CA TYR A 183 13.14 0.83 -5.36
C TYR A 183 14.01 0.46 -6.56
N ALA A 184 14.90 -0.55 -6.40
CA ALA A 184 15.75 -1.02 -7.49
C ALA A 184 15.00 -1.86 -8.55
N LYS A 185 13.84 -2.41 -8.23
CA LYS A 185 13.10 -3.34 -9.10
C LYS A 185 11.94 -2.72 -9.85
N ILE A 186 11.28 -1.71 -9.27
CA ILE A 186 10.07 -1.14 -9.87
C ILE A 186 10.38 0.03 -10.80
N ARG A 187 9.47 0.20 -11.76
CA ARG A 187 9.51 1.35 -12.68
C ARG A 187 8.85 2.56 -12.03
N SER A 188 9.12 3.75 -12.55
CA SER A 188 8.43 4.98 -12.18
C SER A 188 6.92 4.91 -12.50
N ASN A 189 6.14 5.76 -11.84
CA ASN A 189 4.67 5.85 -11.97
C ASN A 189 3.90 4.61 -11.46
N SER A 190 4.50 3.88 -10.53
CA SER A 190 3.83 2.82 -9.77
C SER A 190 3.14 3.40 -8.53
N VAL A 191 2.18 2.66 -7.99
CA VAL A 191 1.62 2.93 -6.65
C VAL A 191 2.28 1.98 -5.67
N VAL A 192 2.78 2.48 -4.55
CA VAL A 192 3.40 1.67 -3.50
C VAL A 192 2.64 1.89 -2.19
N ILE A 193 2.17 0.80 -1.60
CA ILE A 193 1.49 0.82 -0.31
C ILE A 193 2.38 0.15 0.72
N VAL A 194 2.81 0.91 1.73
CA VAL A 194 3.61 0.41 2.85
C VAL A 194 2.69 0.16 4.03
N ILE A 195 2.62 -1.08 4.52
CA ILE A 195 1.77 -1.47 5.65
C ILE A 195 2.67 -1.96 6.77
N SER A 196 2.80 -1.19 7.84
CA SER A 196 3.71 -1.46 8.96
C SER A 196 3.26 -0.72 10.23
N ASP A 197 3.79 -1.10 11.38
CA ASP A 197 3.76 -0.29 12.59
C ASP A 197 4.95 0.69 12.67
N PHE A 198 5.79 0.69 11.63
CA PHE A 198 6.97 1.54 11.48
C PHE A 198 7.95 1.49 12.66
N SER A 199 7.98 0.37 13.40
CA SER A 199 8.93 0.16 14.51
C SER A 199 10.40 0.16 14.06
N SER A 200 10.67 -0.23 12.81
CA SER A 200 12.00 -0.24 12.20
C SER A 200 12.22 0.89 11.17
N PHE A 201 11.53 2.03 11.34
CA PHE A 201 11.62 3.19 10.44
C PHE A 201 12.82 4.06 10.81
N ASP A 202 14.01 3.59 10.49
CA ASP A 202 15.29 4.27 10.72
C ASP A 202 15.63 5.31 9.62
N GLU A 203 16.76 5.98 9.73
CA GLU A 203 17.20 6.99 8.76
C GLU A 203 17.43 6.39 7.37
N GLN A 204 17.84 5.13 7.28
CA GLN A 204 18.04 4.44 6.02
C GLN A 204 16.71 4.13 5.33
N ALA A 205 15.70 3.68 6.09
CA ALA A 205 14.34 3.49 5.59
C ALA A 205 13.75 4.81 5.10
N LYS A 206 13.93 5.91 5.85
CA LYS A 206 13.49 7.26 5.43
C LYS A 206 14.13 7.69 4.12
N GLN A 207 15.43 7.48 3.96
CA GLN A 207 16.15 7.84 2.74
C GLN A 207 15.61 7.08 1.52
N TYR A 208 15.48 5.76 1.60
CA TYR A 208 14.97 4.96 0.48
C TYR A 208 13.50 5.24 0.19
N LEU A 209 12.67 5.45 1.22
CA LEU A 209 11.26 5.79 1.04
C LEU A 209 11.10 7.14 0.35
N LYS A 210 11.95 8.12 0.67
CA LYS A 210 12.01 9.41 -0.03
C LYS A 210 12.39 9.25 -1.50
N LEU A 211 13.40 8.42 -1.82
CA LEU A 211 13.78 8.15 -3.21
C LEU A 211 12.66 7.45 -3.97
N LEU A 212 11.97 6.52 -3.33
CA LEU A 212 10.84 5.77 -3.88
C LEU A 212 9.66 6.72 -4.18
N SER A 213 9.34 7.63 -3.25
CA SER A 213 8.23 8.59 -3.39
C SER A 213 8.49 9.69 -4.43
N ALA A 214 9.75 9.95 -4.77
CA ALA A 214 10.09 10.93 -5.81
C ALA A 214 9.64 10.51 -7.23
N LYS A 215 9.43 9.20 -7.46
CA LYS A 215 9.08 8.62 -8.77
C LYS A 215 7.78 7.85 -8.77
N ASN A 216 7.16 7.63 -7.61
CA ASN A 216 6.00 6.78 -7.43
C ASN A 216 5.01 7.41 -6.44
N ALA A 217 3.73 7.10 -6.58
CA ALA A 217 2.75 7.43 -5.56
C ALA A 217 2.94 6.47 -4.37
N VAL A 218 3.16 7.01 -3.18
CA VAL A 218 3.38 6.21 -1.96
C VAL A 218 2.27 6.49 -0.95
N ILE A 219 1.71 5.43 -0.39
CA ILE A 219 0.73 5.49 0.69
C ILE A 219 1.27 4.68 1.87
N ASN A 220 1.47 5.34 3.00
CA ASN A 220 1.92 4.72 4.23
C ASN A 220 0.71 4.40 5.11
N ILE A 221 0.50 3.13 5.42
CA ILE A 221 -0.57 2.66 6.31
C ILE A 221 0.07 2.29 7.64
N PHE A 222 -0.19 3.12 8.65
CA PHE A 222 0.26 2.91 10.01
C PHE A 222 -0.70 1.98 10.75
N SER A 223 -0.27 0.74 11.00
CA SER A 223 -1.07 -0.26 11.71
C SER A 223 -0.72 -0.24 13.19
N TYR A 224 -1.73 -0.10 14.05
CA TYR A 224 -1.55 -0.07 15.50
C TYR A 224 -2.69 -0.79 16.24
N ASP A 225 -2.44 -1.15 17.49
CA ASP A 225 -3.50 -1.58 18.40
C ASP A 225 -3.87 -0.42 19.34
N PRO A 226 -5.17 -0.18 19.63
CA PRO A 226 -5.59 0.92 20.49
C PRO A 226 -4.88 0.99 21.85
N ILE A 227 -4.49 -0.15 22.40
CA ILE A 227 -3.75 -0.18 23.67
C ILE A 227 -2.33 0.39 23.54
N GLU A 228 -1.73 0.37 22.33
CA GLU A 228 -0.42 1.00 22.11
C GLU A 228 -0.49 2.53 22.24
N LYS A 229 -1.63 3.11 21.88
CA LYS A 229 -1.88 4.56 21.97
C LYS A 229 -2.16 5.01 23.38
N GLU A 230 -2.95 4.23 24.13
CA GLU A 230 -3.36 4.57 25.47
C GLU A 230 -3.66 3.29 26.28
N LEU A 231 -2.95 3.12 27.39
CA LEU A 231 -3.23 2.05 28.34
C LEU A 231 -4.46 2.39 29.15
N PRO A 232 -5.35 1.41 29.39
CA PRO A 232 -6.42 1.59 30.37
C PRO A 232 -5.84 1.95 31.73
N ALA A 233 -6.52 2.84 32.47
CA ALA A 233 -6.06 3.29 33.78
C ALA A 233 -6.16 2.18 34.84
N LEU A 234 -5.24 2.22 35.81
CA LEU A 234 -5.28 1.45 37.05
C LEU A 234 -5.21 -0.08 36.90
N ASP A 235 -4.37 -0.59 36.01
CA ASP A 235 -4.15 -2.03 35.86
C ASP A 235 -2.69 -2.37 35.58
N THR A 236 -2.30 -3.62 35.83
CA THR A 236 -0.97 -4.14 35.49
C THR A 236 -1.09 -4.99 34.23
N PHE A 237 -0.46 -4.54 33.15
CA PHE A 237 -0.42 -5.25 31.88
C PHE A 237 0.84 -6.08 31.74
N TYR A 238 0.69 -7.30 31.21
CA TYR A 238 1.79 -8.20 30.91
C TYR A 238 1.98 -8.31 29.42
N PHE A 239 3.09 -7.81 28.92
CA PHE A 239 3.49 -7.95 27.53
C PHE A 239 4.50 -9.08 27.38
N SER A 240 4.41 -9.86 26.31
CA SER A 240 5.34 -10.93 26.02
C SER A 240 5.67 -10.98 24.53
N ASP A 241 6.95 -11.16 24.20
CA ASP A 241 7.44 -11.48 22.86
C ASP A 241 7.58 -12.98 22.60
N GLY A 242 7.02 -13.81 23.52
CA GLY A 242 7.16 -15.26 23.52
C GLY A 242 8.42 -15.78 24.22
N LYS A 243 9.39 -14.93 24.51
CA LYS A 243 10.65 -15.27 25.23
C LYS A 243 10.78 -14.50 26.56
N ARG A 244 10.37 -13.26 26.58
CA ARG A 244 10.43 -12.41 27.75
C ARG A 244 9.03 -11.88 28.09
N ARG A 245 8.79 -11.67 29.39
CA ARG A 245 7.55 -11.09 29.89
C ARG A 245 7.89 -9.83 30.66
N ILE A 246 7.24 -8.74 30.32
CA ILE A 246 7.42 -7.44 30.97
C ILE A 246 6.08 -7.07 31.59
N ALA A 247 6.10 -6.73 32.88
CA ALA A 247 4.94 -6.15 33.57
C ALA A 247 5.04 -4.63 33.44
N LEU A 248 3.93 -3.99 33.11
CA LEU A 248 3.78 -2.55 33.01
C LEU A 248 2.61 -2.12 33.88
N ASP A 249 2.89 -1.29 34.86
CA ASP A 249 1.89 -0.69 35.73
C ASP A 249 1.41 0.63 35.13
N SER A 250 0.14 0.66 34.71
CA SER A 250 -0.46 1.86 34.11
C SER A 250 -0.73 2.95 35.14
N ALA A 251 -0.77 2.65 36.44
CA ALA A 251 -0.87 3.66 37.53
C ALA A 251 0.44 4.43 37.68
N SER A 252 1.58 3.86 37.28
CA SER A 252 2.87 4.52 37.25
C SER A 252 2.94 5.56 36.12
N LYS A 253 2.90 6.85 36.44
CA LYS A 253 3.02 7.94 35.45
C LYS A 253 4.29 7.83 34.62
N GLN A 254 5.39 7.35 35.21
CA GLN A 254 6.66 7.17 34.48
C GLN A 254 6.57 6.05 33.44
N GLN A 255 6.06 4.87 33.79
CA GLN A 255 5.95 3.74 32.88
C GLN A 255 4.93 4.02 31.78
N SER A 256 3.77 4.55 32.15
CA SER A 256 2.74 4.96 31.20
C SER A 256 3.24 6.05 30.23
N GLY A 257 4.04 7.02 30.72
CA GLY A 257 4.66 8.05 29.89
C GLY A 257 5.67 7.49 28.88
N ILE A 258 6.54 6.56 29.30
CA ILE A 258 7.49 5.89 28.39
C ILE A 258 6.74 5.13 27.31
N TYR A 259 5.72 4.37 27.69
CA TYR A 259 4.92 3.58 26.76
C TYR A 259 4.23 4.45 25.72
N LYS A 260 3.56 5.52 26.15
CA LYS A 260 2.92 6.49 25.26
C LYS A 260 3.93 7.15 24.29
N ASN A 261 5.12 7.47 24.79
CA ASN A 261 6.18 8.04 23.95
C ASN A 261 6.68 7.09 22.86
N LEU A 262 6.76 5.79 23.12
CA LEU A 262 7.14 4.79 22.11
C LEU A 262 6.16 4.77 20.93
N TYR A 263 4.86 4.82 21.20
CA TYR A 263 3.85 4.94 20.15
C TYR A 263 3.95 6.28 19.43
N GLN A 264 3.99 7.39 20.20
CA GLN A 264 3.97 8.74 19.67
C GLN A 264 5.18 9.02 18.77
N ASN A 265 6.36 8.52 19.13
CA ASN A 265 7.57 8.68 18.32
C ASN A 265 7.45 7.99 16.96
N ARG A 266 6.93 6.76 16.90
CA ARG A 266 6.70 6.05 15.64
C ARG A 266 5.65 6.76 14.79
N TYR A 267 4.54 7.11 15.40
CA TYR A 267 3.44 7.81 14.74
C TYR A 267 3.87 9.15 14.14
N THR A 268 4.53 10.01 14.93
CA THR A 268 4.98 11.32 14.46
C THR A 268 6.07 11.19 13.39
N ALA A 269 7.00 10.25 13.54
CA ALA A 269 8.06 10.04 12.57
C ALA A 269 7.51 9.75 11.16
N ILE A 270 6.54 8.84 11.03
CA ILE A 270 5.98 8.51 9.71
C ILE A 270 4.98 9.56 9.21
N LYS A 271 4.19 10.16 10.12
CA LYS A 271 3.24 11.23 9.76
C LYS A 271 3.95 12.47 9.23
N ASP A 272 5.00 12.93 9.93
CA ASP A 272 5.79 14.08 9.51
C ASP A 272 6.59 13.80 8.24
N PHE A 273 7.12 12.58 8.11
CA PHE A 273 7.73 12.13 6.87
C PHE A 273 6.74 12.20 5.71
N SER A 274 5.53 11.68 5.89
CA SER A 274 4.49 11.66 4.86
C SER A 274 4.09 13.07 4.43
N ARG A 275 3.87 13.96 5.40
CA ARG A 275 3.57 15.37 5.12
C ARG A 275 4.70 16.06 4.35
N LYS A 276 5.96 15.87 4.78
CA LYS A 276 7.14 16.49 4.16
C LYS A 276 7.38 16.01 2.74
N ASN A 277 7.12 14.74 2.45
CA ASN A 277 7.39 14.13 1.15
C ASN A 277 6.12 13.97 0.28
N LYS A 278 4.98 14.56 0.69
CA LYS A 278 3.70 14.50 -0.05
C LYS A 278 3.25 13.08 -0.35
N THR A 279 3.45 12.16 0.60
CA THR A 279 2.95 10.77 0.51
C THR A 279 1.65 10.63 1.30
N GLY A 280 0.80 9.68 0.91
CA GLY A 280 -0.42 9.35 1.66
C GLY A 280 -0.07 8.80 3.04
N PHE A 281 -0.92 9.10 4.02
CA PHE A 281 -0.83 8.58 5.37
C PHE A 281 -2.21 8.16 5.86
N ILE A 282 -2.35 6.88 6.22
CA ILE A 282 -3.60 6.30 6.72
C ILE A 282 -3.31 5.58 8.02
N GLU A 283 -4.10 5.86 9.05
CA GLU A 283 -4.06 5.15 10.33
C GLU A 283 -5.09 4.02 10.31
N VAL A 284 -4.70 2.82 10.73
CA VAL A 284 -5.58 1.67 10.83
C VAL A 284 -5.36 0.98 12.16
N ALA A 285 -6.38 1.00 13.00
CA ALA A 285 -6.38 0.24 14.25
C ALA A 285 -6.80 -1.23 14.00
N THR A 286 -6.38 -2.13 14.90
CA THR A 286 -6.74 -3.55 14.83
C THR A 286 -8.25 -3.80 14.86
N ASN A 287 -9.02 -2.90 15.49
CA ASN A 287 -10.49 -2.97 15.62
C ASN A 287 -11.25 -2.07 14.65
N ASP A 288 -10.59 -1.45 13.64
CA ASP A 288 -11.27 -0.60 12.68
C ASP A 288 -12.05 -1.40 11.63
N ASP A 289 -13.15 -0.80 11.14
CA ASP A 289 -13.81 -1.20 9.91
C ASP A 289 -12.92 -0.82 8.72
N LEU A 290 -12.27 -1.80 8.08
CA LEU A 290 -11.29 -1.57 7.03
C LEU A 290 -11.84 -0.79 5.86
N ILE A 291 -13.07 -1.09 5.40
CA ILE A 291 -13.63 -0.46 4.21
C ILE A 291 -13.84 1.04 4.46
N LYS A 292 -14.41 1.38 5.62
CA LYS A 292 -14.64 2.78 6.00
C LYS A 292 -13.33 3.52 6.17
N THR A 293 -12.39 2.94 6.92
CA THR A 293 -11.09 3.58 7.24
C THR A 293 -10.26 3.81 5.98
N ILE A 294 -10.18 2.82 5.10
CA ILE A 294 -9.42 2.94 3.86
C ILE A 294 -10.08 3.94 2.90
N ASN A 295 -11.40 3.89 2.69
CA ASN A 295 -12.09 4.85 1.83
C ASN A 295 -11.92 6.29 2.34
N TYR A 296 -12.02 6.51 3.66
CA TYR A 296 -11.82 7.83 4.25
C TYR A 296 -10.36 8.32 4.08
N GLY A 297 -9.40 7.45 4.41
CA GLY A 297 -7.98 7.80 4.33
C GLY A 297 -7.54 8.18 2.92
N ILE A 298 -8.08 7.51 1.90
CA ILE A 298 -7.73 7.81 0.52
C ILE A 298 -8.45 9.06 0.00
N ALA A 299 -9.72 9.25 0.36
CA ALA A 299 -10.42 10.48 0.02
C ALA A 299 -9.68 11.72 0.58
N SER A 300 -9.09 11.61 1.77
CA SER A 300 -8.29 12.67 2.39
C SER A 300 -6.93 12.92 1.72
N TYR A 301 -6.40 11.95 1.00
CA TYR A 301 -5.14 12.10 0.23
C TYR A 301 -5.36 12.65 -1.17
N ALA A 302 -6.54 12.43 -1.74
CA ALA A 302 -6.89 12.89 -3.09
C ALA A 302 -7.29 14.38 -3.17
N ASN A 303 -7.58 15.00 -2.01
CA ASN A 303 -7.84 16.43 -1.85
C ASN A 303 -6.56 17.17 -1.42
#